data_94d1a9fc570313a0541012c92b6e2f58
#
_entry.id   94d1a9fc570313a0541012c92b6e2f58
#
_cell.length_a   1.000
_cell.length_b   1.000
_cell.length_c   1.000
_cell.angle_alpha   90.00
_cell.angle_beta   90.00
_cell.angle_gamma   90.00
#
_symmetry.space_group_name_H-M   'P 1'
#
loop_
_entity.id
_entity.type
_entity.pdbx_description
1 polymer ?
#
loop_
_entity_poly.entity_id
_entity_poly.type
_entity_poly.pdbx_seq_one_letter_code
_entity_poly.pdbx_strand_id
1 'polypeptide(L)'
;LKIKINKIDKIRNIQRYRRIKNKIPIISLVGYTNSGKSTLFNLITKSKVLSKNMLFASLDSTIRNGYINGFNLNFIDTVGFIRDLPTTLIDSFKSTLNEIINSDLILHVRDISDSEYFDQKNEVLRILEEIGVQKDDERIIEVINKTDLVKNKINHHNSLSEKSVMISAVDGSGISELKNVIIKNLSKFNLIKFLQQQSYQV
;
A
#
# COMPACT_ATOMS: atom_id res chain seq x y z
N LEU A 1 8.57 6.17 28.96
CA LEU A 1 8.64 5.77 27.54
C LEU A 1 8.32 4.28 27.35
N LYS A 2 8.98 3.34 28.05
CA LYS A 2 8.73 1.88 27.92
C LYS A 2 7.27 1.48 28.15
N ILE A 3 6.54 2.10 29.08
CA ILE A 3 5.13 1.80 29.37
C ILE A 3 4.18 2.21 28.22
N LYS A 4 4.49 3.32 27.52
CA LYS A 4 3.72 3.74 26.33
C LYS A 4 3.93 2.79 25.14
N ILE A 5 5.14 2.33 24.93
CA ILE A 5 5.49 1.37 23.85
C ILE A 5 4.74 0.05 24.07
N ASN A 6 4.80 -0.53 25.27
CA ASN A 6 4.09 -1.77 25.60
C ASN A 6 2.56 -1.66 25.47
N LYS A 7 1.99 -0.46 25.68
CA LYS A 7 0.55 -0.24 25.51
C LYS A 7 0.16 -0.20 24.02
N ILE A 8 1.01 0.41 23.19
CA ILE A 8 0.83 0.47 21.74
C ILE A 8 0.96 -0.94 21.13
N ASP A 9 1.96 -1.71 21.54
CA ASP A 9 2.16 -3.08 21.06
C ASP A 9 1.02 -4.03 21.49
N LYS A 10 0.49 -3.86 22.71
CA LYS A 10 -0.71 -4.60 23.13
C LYS A 10 -1.94 -4.26 22.30
N ILE A 11 -2.16 -2.98 21.98
CA ILE A 11 -3.27 -2.54 21.14
C ILE A 11 -3.10 -3.07 19.72
N ARG A 12 -1.88 -3.01 19.14
CA ARG A 12 -1.53 -3.58 17.83
C ARG A 12 -1.80 -5.08 17.77
N ASN A 13 -1.39 -5.82 18.80
CA ASN A 13 -1.60 -7.27 18.85
C ASN A 13 -3.09 -7.64 19.00
N ILE A 14 -3.87 -6.90 19.79
CA ILE A 14 -5.33 -7.12 19.93
C ILE A 14 -6.05 -6.80 18.60
N GLN A 15 -5.66 -5.73 17.92
CA GLN A 15 -6.22 -5.39 16.62
C GLN A 15 -5.82 -6.42 15.55
N ARG A 16 -4.57 -6.90 15.56
CA ARG A 16 -4.09 -7.98 14.70
C ARG A 16 -4.88 -9.27 14.95
N TYR A 17 -5.13 -9.64 16.19
CA TYR A 17 -5.92 -10.81 16.55
C TYR A 17 -7.38 -10.72 16.10
N ARG A 18 -8.00 -9.54 16.22
CA ARG A 18 -9.37 -9.29 15.72
C ARG A 18 -9.46 -9.38 14.18
N ARG A 19 -8.41 -8.96 13.46
CA ARG A 19 -8.33 -9.05 11.98
C ARG A 19 -8.16 -10.47 11.50
N ILE A 20 -7.31 -11.25 12.14
CA ILE A 20 -7.15 -12.68 11.87
C ILE A 20 -8.51 -13.40 12.04
N LYS A 21 -9.31 -12.99 13.00
CA LYS A 21 -10.65 -13.54 13.24
C LYS A 21 -11.68 -13.14 12.17
N ASN A 22 -11.50 -11.99 11.51
CA ASN A 22 -12.42 -11.47 10.47
C ASN A 22 -12.01 -11.84 9.02
N LYS A 23 -10.91 -12.55 8.84
CA LYS A 23 -10.60 -13.39 7.65
C LYS A 23 -10.25 -12.69 6.33
N ILE A 24 -10.32 -11.37 6.18
CA ILE A 24 -9.97 -10.69 4.91
C ILE A 24 -8.83 -9.72 5.16
N PRO A 25 -7.60 -9.99 4.62
CA PRO A 25 -6.48 -9.08 4.75
C PRO A 25 -6.75 -7.72 4.10
N ILE A 26 -6.19 -6.67 4.71
CA ILE A 26 -6.34 -5.27 4.27
C ILE A 26 -5.00 -4.79 3.70
N ILE A 27 -5.04 -4.22 2.51
CA ILE A 27 -3.90 -3.68 1.78
C ILE A 27 -4.16 -2.22 1.48
N SER A 28 -3.34 -1.31 2.02
CA SER A 28 -3.43 0.12 1.72
C SER A 28 -2.46 0.52 0.61
N LEU A 29 -2.90 1.35 -0.32
CA LEU A 29 -2.06 2.00 -1.31
C LEU A 29 -1.68 3.38 -0.80
N VAL A 30 -0.38 3.64 -0.66
CA VAL A 30 0.17 4.93 -0.27
C VAL A 30 1.13 5.45 -1.33
N GLY A 31 1.36 6.74 -1.38
CA GLY A 31 2.31 7.33 -2.31
C GLY A 31 1.94 8.75 -2.67
N TYR A 32 2.82 9.40 -3.38
CA TYR A 32 2.66 10.79 -3.78
C TYR A 32 1.45 10.98 -4.71
N THR A 33 0.91 12.20 -4.79
CA THR A 33 -0.15 12.51 -5.77
C THR A 33 0.34 12.17 -7.18
N ASN A 34 -0.57 11.71 -8.03
CA ASN A 34 -0.28 11.31 -9.41
C ASN A 34 0.73 10.15 -9.58
N SER A 35 1.11 9.42 -8.52
CA SER A 35 1.96 8.22 -8.64
C SER A 35 1.26 7.02 -9.30
N GLY A 36 -0.05 7.10 -9.52
CA GLY A 36 -0.86 6.07 -10.16
C GLY A 36 -1.55 5.10 -9.20
N LYS A 37 -1.72 5.46 -7.92
CA LYS A 37 -2.44 4.63 -6.91
C LYS A 37 -3.83 4.23 -7.38
N SER A 38 -4.68 5.19 -7.74
CA SER A 38 -6.06 4.92 -8.14
C SER A 38 -6.14 4.13 -9.46
N THR A 39 -5.17 4.29 -10.37
CA THR A 39 -5.07 3.47 -11.58
C THR A 39 -4.75 2.01 -11.21
N LEU A 40 -3.75 1.80 -10.36
CA LEU A 40 -3.39 0.47 -9.86
C LEU A 40 -4.54 -0.17 -9.06
N PHE A 41 -5.20 0.62 -8.20
CA PHE A 41 -6.36 0.19 -7.42
C PHE A 41 -7.49 -0.30 -8.33
N ASN A 42 -7.85 0.46 -9.37
CA ASN A 42 -8.87 0.07 -10.34
C ASN A 42 -8.50 -1.21 -11.09
N LEU A 43 -7.23 -1.35 -11.48
CA LEU A 43 -6.74 -2.52 -12.19
C LEU A 43 -6.82 -3.80 -11.32
N ILE A 44 -6.44 -3.70 -10.04
CA ILE A 44 -6.46 -4.86 -9.13
C ILE A 44 -7.89 -5.23 -8.71
N THR A 45 -8.72 -4.23 -8.39
CA THR A 45 -10.08 -4.45 -7.86
C THR A 45 -11.13 -4.57 -8.96
N LYS A 46 -10.74 -4.38 -10.24
CA LYS A 46 -11.65 -4.31 -11.40
C LYS A 46 -12.76 -3.27 -11.21
N SER A 47 -12.49 -2.22 -10.47
CA SER A 47 -13.42 -1.12 -10.21
C SER A 47 -13.20 0.04 -11.20
N LYS A 48 -14.17 0.97 -11.26
CA LYS A 48 -14.09 2.18 -12.08
C LYS A 48 -14.14 3.41 -11.16
N VAL A 49 -13.21 3.53 -10.24
CA VAL A 49 -13.04 4.77 -9.46
C VAL A 49 -12.39 5.83 -10.37
N LEU A 50 -12.89 7.05 -10.33
CA LEU A 50 -12.35 8.15 -11.13
C LEU A 50 -10.89 8.42 -10.76
N SER A 51 -9.97 7.98 -11.60
CA SER A 51 -8.57 8.37 -11.55
C SER A 51 -8.41 9.67 -12.34
N LYS A 52 -8.48 10.82 -11.67
CA LYS A 52 -8.20 12.11 -12.29
C LYS A 52 -6.78 12.55 -11.96
N ASN A 53 -6.08 13.13 -12.94
CA ASN A 53 -4.81 13.83 -12.74
C ASN A 53 -5.03 15.17 -12.01
N MET A 54 -5.66 15.12 -10.84
CA MET A 54 -5.95 16.30 -10.02
C MET A 54 -5.39 16.04 -8.61
N LEU A 55 -4.83 17.07 -8.01
CA LEU A 55 -4.44 17.06 -6.60
C LEU A 55 -5.70 16.73 -5.76
N PHE A 56 -5.58 15.79 -4.82
CA PHE A 56 -6.68 15.36 -3.95
C PHE A 56 -7.91 14.78 -4.68
N ALA A 57 -7.72 14.05 -5.79
CA ALA A 57 -8.82 13.40 -6.50
C ALA A 57 -9.63 12.43 -5.62
N SER A 58 -9.03 11.88 -4.55
CA SER A 58 -9.68 11.06 -3.52
C SER A 58 -9.51 11.75 -2.18
N LEU A 59 -10.54 12.40 -1.66
CA LEU A 59 -10.57 12.99 -0.31
C LEU A 59 -10.95 11.94 0.75
N ASP A 60 -11.77 10.97 0.40
CA ASP A 60 -12.16 9.86 1.26
C ASP A 60 -11.50 8.56 0.81
N SER A 61 -11.06 7.75 1.77
CA SER A 61 -10.54 6.42 1.47
C SER A 61 -11.63 5.55 0.83
N THR A 62 -11.28 4.90 -0.27
CA THR A 62 -12.18 3.98 -0.95
C THR A 62 -11.75 2.54 -0.68
N ILE A 63 -12.62 1.76 -0.04
CA ILE A 63 -12.38 0.33 0.21
C ILE A 63 -13.08 -0.49 -0.86
N ARG A 64 -12.37 -1.45 -1.49
CA ARG A 64 -12.91 -2.40 -2.44
C ARG A 64 -12.31 -3.78 -2.22
N ASN A 65 -13.11 -4.79 -2.49
CA ASN A 65 -12.65 -6.16 -2.52
C ASN A 65 -11.94 -6.45 -3.84
N GLY A 66 -10.79 -7.11 -3.75
CA GLY A 66 -10.04 -7.62 -4.90
C GLY A 66 -9.77 -9.11 -4.73
N TYR A 67 -9.67 -9.83 -5.85
CA TYR A 67 -9.41 -11.26 -5.86
C TYR A 67 -8.05 -11.54 -6.48
N ILE A 68 -7.11 -12.10 -5.70
CA ILE A 68 -5.75 -12.41 -6.14
C ILE A 68 -5.45 -13.87 -5.81
N ASN A 69 -5.12 -14.66 -6.83
CA ASN A 69 -4.62 -16.03 -6.70
C ASN A 69 -5.46 -16.92 -5.73
N GLY A 70 -6.79 -16.81 -5.80
CA GLY A 70 -7.69 -17.59 -4.95
C GLY A 70 -8.09 -16.93 -3.63
N PHE A 71 -7.57 -15.72 -3.33
CA PHE A 71 -7.83 -15.04 -2.06
C PHE A 71 -8.60 -13.75 -2.24
N ASN A 72 -9.60 -13.54 -1.37
CA ASN A 72 -10.27 -12.26 -1.24
C ASN A 72 -9.43 -11.33 -0.35
N LEU A 73 -9.19 -10.11 -0.82
CA LEU A 73 -8.39 -9.09 -0.16
C LEU A 73 -9.14 -7.76 -0.21
N ASN A 74 -9.07 -6.97 0.85
CA ASN A 74 -9.59 -5.61 0.84
C ASN A 74 -8.46 -4.64 0.48
N PHE A 75 -8.68 -3.85 -0.54
CA PHE A 75 -7.78 -2.78 -0.95
C PHE A 75 -8.35 -1.44 -0.53
N ILE A 76 -7.47 -0.56 -0.06
CA ILE A 76 -7.80 0.81 0.33
C ILE A 76 -6.99 1.76 -0.54
N ASP A 77 -7.68 2.56 -1.36
CA ASP A 77 -7.07 3.70 -2.06
C ASP A 77 -7.06 4.89 -1.10
N THR A 78 -5.88 5.37 -0.76
CA THR A 78 -5.74 6.49 0.17
C THR A 78 -5.50 7.80 -0.57
N VAL A 79 -5.65 8.91 0.14
CA VAL A 79 -5.30 10.23 -0.37
C VAL A 79 -3.83 10.27 -0.77
N GLY A 80 -3.54 10.89 -1.92
CA GLY A 80 -2.15 11.10 -2.34
C GLY A 80 -1.44 12.13 -1.46
N PHE A 81 -0.24 11.79 -1.03
CA PHE A 81 0.62 12.74 -0.31
C PHE A 81 1.11 13.84 -1.25
N ILE A 82 1.31 15.02 -0.69
CA ILE A 82 1.89 16.19 -1.36
C ILE A 82 3.05 16.71 -0.53
N ARG A 83 3.91 17.53 -1.15
CA ARG A 83 4.96 18.26 -0.45
C ARG A 83 4.34 19.20 0.59
N ASP A 84 4.96 19.30 1.75
CA ASP A 84 4.54 20.21 2.84
C ASP A 84 3.06 20.07 3.21
N LEU A 85 2.61 18.84 3.48
CA LEU A 85 1.23 18.57 3.89
C LEU A 85 0.92 19.41 5.15
N PRO A 86 -0.02 20.38 5.08
CA PRO A 86 -0.34 21.22 6.25
C PRO A 86 -0.78 20.35 7.43
N THR A 87 -0.28 20.64 8.63
CA THR A 87 -0.62 19.90 9.85
C THR A 87 -2.12 19.89 10.15
N THR A 88 -2.83 20.94 9.73
CA THR A 88 -4.30 21.04 9.81
C THR A 88 -5.01 19.99 8.93
N LEU A 89 -4.41 19.59 7.80
CA LEU A 89 -4.95 18.52 6.96
C LEU A 89 -4.66 17.14 7.55
N ILE A 90 -3.57 16.96 8.28
CA ILE A 90 -3.27 15.69 8.96
C ILE A 90 -4.40 15.31 9.92
N ASP A 91 -4.96 16.29 10.65
CA ASP A 91 -6.10 16.04 11.54
C ASP A 91 -7.37 15.62 10.78
N SER A 92 -7.61 16.21 9.62
CA SER A 92 -8.74 15.84 8.75
C SER A 92 -8.58 14.45 8.12
N PHE A 93 -7.35 13.99 7.92
CA PHE A 93 -7.03 12.67 7.35
C PHE A 93 -6.78 11.59 8.40
N LYS A 94 -6.96 11.87 9.69
CA LYS A 94 -6.71 10.89 10.78
C LYS A 94 -7.41 9.55 10.57
N SER A 95 -8.64 9.54 10.05
CA SER A 95 -9.36 8.30 9.76
C SER A 95 -8.67 7.48 8.68
N THR A 96 -8.28 8.12 7.58
CA THR A 96 -7.56 7.49 6.46
C THR A 96 -6.17 7.02 6.88
N LEU A 97 -5.45 7.82 7.68
CA LEU A 97 -4.15 7.46 8.23
C LEU A 97 -4.25 6.28 9.21
N ASN A 98 -5.32 6.20 10.00
CA ASN A 98 -5.59 5.04 10.86
C ASN A 98 -5.80 3.75 10.05
N GLU A 99 -6.38 3.82 8.86
CA GLU A 99 -6.52 2.67 7.98
C GLU A 99 -5.16 2.14 7.50
N ILE A 100 -4.21 3.05 7.17
CA ILE A 100 -2.83 2.67 6.81
C ILE A 100 -2.13 1.98 7.98
N ILE A 101 -2.19 2.55 9.18
CA ILE A 101 -1.57 1.97 10.39
C ILE A 101 -2.11 0.56 10.63
N ASN A 102 -3.39 0.37 10.34
CA ASN A 102 -4.12 -0.85 10.58
C ASN A 102 -4.04 -1.87 9.44
N SER A 103 -3.41 -1.56 8.32
CA SER A 103 -3.29 -2.46 7.18
C SER A 103 -2.32 -3.62 7.44
N ASP A 104 -2.59 -4.74 6.80
CA ASP A 104 -1.75 -5.94 6.84
C ASP A 104 -0.56 -5.83 5.87
N LEU A 105 -0.74 -5.11 4.75
CA LEU A 105 0.32 -4.69 3.84
C LEU A 105 0.11 -3.24 3.41
N ILE A 106 1.20 -2.59 3.03
CA ILE A 106 1.24 -1.22 2.53
C ILE A 106 1.97 -1.23 1.18
N LEU A 107 1.27 -0.89 0.10
CA LEU A 107 1.86 -0.73 -1.22
C LEU A 107 2.28 0.72 -1.39
N HIS A 108 3.58 1.00 -1.31
CA HIS A 108 4.13 2.33 -1.56
C HIS A 108 4.32 2.53 -3.07
N VAL A 109 3.35 3.16 -3.71
CA VAL A 109 3.32 3.39 -5.16
C VAL A 109 4.11 4.64 -5.51
N ARG A 110 5.11 4.48 -6.39
CA ARG A 110 6.07 5.52 -6.78
C ARG A 110 6.09 5.68 -8.29
N ASP A 111 6.22 6.90 -8.76
CA ASP A 111 6.34 7.23 -10.19
C ASP A 111 7.81 7.31 -10.60
N ILE A 112 8.33 6.31 -11.33
CA ILE A 112 9.74 6.28 -11.75
C ILE A 112 10.04 7.32 -12.84
N SER A 113 9.03 7.86 -13.52
CA SER A 113 9.20 8.88 -14.56
C SER A 113 9.37 10.29 -14.01
N ASP A 114 9.07 10.49 -12.72
CA ASP A 114 9.18 11.79 -12.06
C ASP A 114 10.64 12.10 -11.67
N SER A 115 11.09 13.33 -11.96
CA SER A 115 12.44 13.78 -11.61
C SER A 115 12.68 13.84 -10.10
N GLU A 116 11.63 14.06 -9.29
CA GLU A 116 11.68 14.10 -7.83
C GLU A 116 11.41 12.72 -7.17
N TYR A 117 11.48 11.65 -7.93
CA TYR A 117 11.20 10.27 -7.51
C TYR A 117 11.78 9.86 -6.16
N PHE A 118 13.02 10.27 -5.87
CA PHE A 118 13.69 9.95 -4.60
C PHE A 118 13.20 10.83 -3.45
N ASP A 119 12.99 12.12 -3.69
CA ASP A 119 12.52 13.06 -2.67
C ASP A 119 11.08 12.73 -2.26
N GLN A 120 10.22 12.41 -3.23
CA GLN A 120 8.86 11.96 -2.98
C GLN A 120 8.83 10.67 -2.13
N LYS A 121 9.76 9.72 -2.35
CA LYS A 121 9.91 8.53 -1.49
C LYS A 121 10.17 8.93 -0.05
N ASN A 122 11.18 9.77 0.16
CA ASN A 122 11.61 10.18 1.50
C ASN A 122 10.48 10.91 2.24
N GLU A 123 9.74 11.76 1.54
CA GLU A 123 8.61 12.50 2.10
C GLU A 123 7.48 11.55 2.52
N VAL A 124 7.10 10.59 1.69
CA VAL A 124 6.08 9.58 2.04
C VAL A 124 6.52 8.76 3.24
N LEU A 125 7.78 8.31 3.29
CA LEU A 125 8.30 7.54 4.41
C LEU A 125 8.35 8.38 5.70
N ARG A 126 8.65 9.69 5.61
CA ARG A 126 8.61 10.61 6.75
C ARG A 126 7.18 10.71 7.32
N ILE A 127 6.19 10.90 6.46
CA ILE A 127 4.78 10.98 6.88
C ILE A 127 4.31 9.64 7.50
N LEU A 128 4.72 8.51 6.92
CA LEU A 128 4.41 7.19 7.49
C LEU A 128 5.03 7.04 8.90
N GLU A 129 6.24 7.54 9.11
CA GLU A 129 6.90 7.52 10.42
C GLU A 129 6.19 8.41 11.45
N GLU A 130 5.71 9.59 11.06
CA GLU A 130 4.93 10.49 11.92
C GLU A 130 3.63 9.84 12.41
N ILE A 131 3.00 8.99 11.61
CA ILE A 131 1.79 8.24 12.01
C ILE A 131 2.11 6.92 12.72
N GLY A 132 3.40 6.58 12.91
CA GLY A 132 3.85 5.40 13.65
C GLY A 132 4.11 4.15 12.83
N VAL A 133 4.26 4.26 11.50
CA VAL A 133 4.74 3.20 10.61
C VAL A 133 6.22 3.46 10.33
N GLN A 134 7.13 2.59 10.77
CA GLN A 134 8.57 2.77 10.61
C GLN A 134 8.98 2.63 9.15
N LYS A 135 10.10 3.29 8.75
CA LYS A 135 10.59 3.28 7.36
C LYS A 135 10.98 1.89 6.85
N ASP A 136 11.42 1.02 7.77
CA ASP A 136 11.82 -0.36 7.52
C ASP A 136 10.72 -1.39 7.85
N ASP A 137 9.47 -0.92 8.07
CA ASP A 137 8.34 -1.80 8.38
C ASP A 137 8.20 -2.90 7.31
N GLU A 138 8.24 -4.16 7.75
CA GLU A 138 8.19 -5.32 6.87
C GLU A 138 6.93 -5.39 6.00
N ARG A 139 5.86 -4.68 6.38
CA ARG A 139 4.60 -4.59 5.62
C ARG A 139 4.69 -3.70 4.39
N ILE A 140 5.75 -2.86 4.26
CA ILE A 140 5.90 -1.96 3.13
C ILE A 140 6.49 -2.73 1.94
N ILE A 141 5.79 -2.68 0.81
CA ILE A 141 6.24 -3.15 -0.50
C ILE A 141 6.35 -1.93 -1.41
N GLU A 142 7.54 -1.69 -1.98
CA GLU A 142 7.71 -0.62 -2.96
C GLU A 142 7.16 -1.05 -4.32
N VAL A 143 6.23 -0.28 -4.86
CA VAL A 143 5.64 -0.49 -6.18
C VAL A 143 6.10 0.63 -7.10
N ILE A 144 7.04 0.32 -7.98
CA ILE A 144 7.65 1.26 -8.91
C ILE A 144 6.83 1.29 -10.18
N ASN A 145 5.99 2.30 -10.30
CA ASN A 145 5.00 2.44 -11.37
C ASN A 145 5.48 3.32 -12.52
N LYS A 146 4.75 3.30 -13.61
CA LYS A 146 4.95 4.05 -14.86
C LYS A 146 6.23 3.65 -15.61
N THR A 147 6.60 2.38 -15.53
CA THR A 147 7.77 1.84 -16.26
C THR A 147 7.64 1.96 -17.78
N ASP A 148 6.42 2.05 -18.30
CA ASP A 148 6.11 2.33 -19.69
C ASP A 148 6.71 3.65 -20.21
N LEU A 149 6.86 4.66 -19.32
CA LEU A 149 7.39 5.98 -19.66
C LEU A 149 8.93 6.04 -19.69
N VAL A 150 9.63 5.01 -19.17
CA VAL A 150 11.10 5.01 -19.00
C VAL A 150 11.81 3.83 -19.68
N LYS A 151 11.17 3.19 -20.64
CA LYS A 151 11.64 1.96 -21.32
C LYS A 151 13.12 1.96 -21.77
N ASN A 152 13.72 3.12 -21.99
CA ASN A 152 15.10 3.26 -22.48
C ASN A 152 16.10 3.77 -21.40
N LYS A 153 15.69 3.95 -20.14
CA LYS A 153 16.51 4.56 -19.09
C LYS A 153 16.73 3.65 -17.86
N ILE A 154 16.30 2.40 -17.90
CA ILE A 154 16.36 1.51 -16.73
C ILE A 154 17.76 0.92 -16.55
N ASN A 155 18.75 1.79 -16.31
CA ASN A 155 20.05 1.37 -15.77
C ASN A 155 20.08 1.42 -14.21
N HIS A 156 18.93 1.68 -13.56
CA HIS A 156 18.84 1.83 -12.11
C HIS A 156 18.50 0.53 -11.34
N HIS A 157 18.70 -0.65 -11.97
CA HIS A 157 18.51 -1.94 -11.29
C HIS A 157 19.34 -2.12 -10.01
N ASN A 158 20.43 -1.37 -9.85
CA ASN A 158 21.36 -1.57 -8.72
C ASN A 158 20.90 -0.98 -7.37
N SER A 159 19.77 -0.27 -7.32
CA SER A 159 19.25 0.34 -6.07
C SER A 159 17.86 -0.15 -5.64
N LEU A 160 17.33 -1.16 -6.31
CA LEU A 160 16.03 -1.72 -5.95
C LEU A 160 16.16 -2.65 -4.74
N SER A 161 15.31 -2.49 -3.74
CA SER A 161 15.25 -3.41 -2.62
C SER A 161 14.65 -4.75 -3.07
N GLU A 162 14.96 -5.84 -2.36
CA GLU A 162 14.34 -7.15 -2.60
C GLU A 162 12.80 -7.15 -2.47
N LYS A 163 12.26 -6.08 -1.88
CA LYS A 163 10.81 -5.87 -1.68
C LYS A 163 10.22 -4.89 -2.71
N SER A 164 10.91 -4.59 -3.80
CA SER A 164 10.40 -3.69 -4.84
C SER A 164 9.90 -4.47 -6.05
N VAL A 165 8.79 -3.99 -6.64
CA VAL A 165 8.20 -4.53 -7.87
C VAL A 165 8.01 -3.42 -8.88
N MET A 166 8.50 -3.63 -10.09
CA MET A 166 8.34 -2.69 -11.21
C MET A 166 7.05 -3.01 -11.97
N ILE A 167 6.22 -2.00 -12.21
CA ILE A 167 4.95 -2.17 -12.91
C ILE A 167 4.66 -1.02 -13.88
N SER A 168 3.75 -1.27 -14.80
CA SER A 168 2.95 -0.22 -15.43
C SER A 168 1.47 -0.50 -15.16
N ALA A 169 0.84 0.39 -14.41
CA ALA A 169 -0.60 0.28 -14.13
C ALA A 169 -1.46 0.57 -15.36
N VAL A 170 -0.89 1.13 -16.43
CA VAL A 170 -1.58 1.46 -17.68
C VAL A 170 -1.60 0.26 -18.63
N ASP A 171 -0.47 -0.39 -18.86
CA ASP A 171 -0.37 -1.53 -19.77
C ASP A 171 -0.44 -2.90 -19.09
N GLY A 172 -0.41 -2.94 -17.76
CA GLY A 172 -0.53 -4.15 -16.95
C GLY A 172 0.79 -4.91 -16.75
N SER A 173 1.91 -4.41 -17.24
CA SER A 173 3.23 -5.01 -17.05
C SER A 173 3.56 -5.12 -15.56
N GLY A 174 4.16 -6.23 -15.12
CA GLY A 174 4.58 -6.47 -13.73
C GLY A 174 3.44 -6.75 -12.74
N ILE A 175 2.17 -6.63 -13.13
CA ILE A 175 1.02 -6.84 -12.22
C ILE A 175 0.95 -8.30 -11.72
N SER A 176 1.30 -9.26 -12.54
CA SER A 176 1.33 -10.68 -12.13
C SER A 176 2.40 -10.90 -11.04
N GLU A 177 3.57 -10.28 -11.20
CA GLU A 177 4.63 -10.32 -10.20
C GLU A 177 4.21 -9.64 -8.89
N LEU A 178 3.61 -8.44 -8.98
CA LEU A 178 3.08 -7.74 -7.83
C LEU A 178 2.08 -8.60 -7.04
N LYS A 179 1.16 -9.28 -7.73
CA LYS A 179 0.20 -10.20 -7.10
C LYS A 179 0.91 -11.33 -6.36
N ASN A 180 1.94 -11.93 -6.94
CA ASN A 180 2.72 -12.99 -6.31
C ASN A 180 3.46 -12.48 -5.06
N VAL A 181 4.06 -11.28 -5.13
CA VAL A 181 4.75 -10.65 -4.00
C VAL A 181 3.77 -10.33 -2.86
N ILE A 182 2.57 -9.84 -3.16
CA ILE A 182 1.50 -9.61 -2.17
C ILE A 182 1.18 -10.92 -1.44
N ILE A 183 0.86 -11.99 -2.17
CA ILE A 183 0.49 -13.28 -1.60
C ILE A 183 1.64 -13.87 -0.77
N LYS A 184 2.89 -13.80 -1.26
CA LYS A 184 4.08 -14.25 -0.54
C LYS A 184 4.23 -13.56 0.82
N ASN A 185 4.07 -12.23 0.86
CA ASN A 185 4.19 -11.47 2.10
C ASN A 185 3.02 -11.75 3.06
N LEU A 186 1.78 -11.83 2.57
CA LEU A 186 0.64 -12.21 3.41
C LEU A 186 0.80 -13.62 3.99
N SER A 187 1.38 -14.57 3.24
CA SER A 187 1.69 -15.92 3.71
C SER A 187 2.77 -15.90 4.80
N LYS A 188 3.82 -15.08 4.65
CA LYS A 188 4.88 -14.88 5.66
C LYS A 188 4.29 -14.44 7.00
N PHE A 189 3.28 -13.59 6.99
CA PHE A 189 2.57 -13.12 8.19
C PHE A 189 1.48 -14.07 8.68
N ASN A 190 1.36 -15.27 8.12
CA ASN A 190 0.30 -16.26 8.42
C ASN A 190 -1.14 -15.77 8.19
N LEU A 191 -1.32 -14.69 7.45
CA LEU A 191 -2.63 -14.08 7.19
C LEU A 191 -3.46 -14.89 6.19
N ILE A 192 -2.83 -15.73 5.36
CA ILE A 192 -3.49 -16.54 4.32
C ILE A 192 -3.62 -18.02 4.72
N LYS A 193 -2.74 -18.56 5.55
CA LYS A 193 -2.85 -19.98 6.02
C LYS A 193 -4.21 -20.30 6.63
N PHE A 194 -4.82 -19.33 7.29
CA PHE A 194 -6.14 -19.46 7.89
C PHE A 194 -7.28 -19.56 6.83
N LEU A 195 -7.10 -18.98 5.67
CA LEU A 195 -8.10 -18.99 4.59
C LEU A 195 -8.11 -20.32 3.82
N GLN A 196 -6.95 -20.97 3.67
CA GLN A 196 -6.85 -22.28 3.01
C GLN A 196 -7.52 -23.40 3.81
N GLN A 197 -7.46 -23.37 5.15
CA GLN A 197 -8.06 -24.41 5.99
C GLN A 197 -9.60 -24.41 5.98
N GLN A 198 -10.24 -23.33 5.53
CA GLN A 198 -11.71 -23.26 5.50
C GLN A 198 -12.32 -23.57 4.14
N SER A 199 -11.55 -23.49 3.04
CA SER A 199 -12.03 -23.93 1.72
C SER A 199 -12.12 -25.46 1.60
N TYR A 200 -11.60 -26.22 2.58
CA TYR A 200 -11.71 -27.69 2.64
C TYR A 200 -12.81 -28.18 3.60
N GLN A 201 -13.62 -27.27 4.18
CA GLN A 201 -14.70 -27.64 5.10
C GLN A 201 -16.10 -27.30 4.57
N VAL A 202 -16.24 -27.12 3.25
CA VAL A 202 -17.55 -26.95 2.57
C VAL A 202 -17.80 -28.10 1.63
#